data_eb06b52d3ecbed1dd587427eb479608d
#
_entry.id   eb06b52d3ecbed1dd587427eb479608d
#
_cell.length_a   1.000
_cell.length_b   1.000
_cell.length_c   1.000
_cell.angle_alpha   90.00
_cell.angle_beta   90.00
_cell.angle_gamma   90.00
#
_symmetry.space_group_name_H-M   'P 1'
#
loop_
_entity.id
_entity.type
_entity.pdbx_description
1 polymer ?
#
loop_
_entity_poly.entity_id
_entity_poly.type
_entity_poly.pdbx_seq_one_letter_code
_entity_poly.pdbx_strand_id
1 'polypeptide(L)'
;VECLSVGRGITLPSNSTGGLKSVAMGIGAYAHIRRQFKISIGKMEGIEEPLARIAGNAYVMDAAASLITYGIMLGEKPAVLSAIVKYHCTHRAQQSIIDAMDIAGGKGIMLGEGNFLARGYQGAPIAITVEGANILTRSMMIFGQGAIRCHPYVLEEMAAAQNNDVDAFDKLLFKHIGHVG
;
A
#
# COMPACT_ATOMS: atom_id res chain seq x y z
N VAL A 1 6.59 18.87 -7.72
CA VAL A 1 6.74 17.60 -6.96
C VAL A 1 5.85 17.60 -5.72
N GLU A 2 5.77 18.71 -4.95
CA GLU A 2 4.97 18.77 -3.71
C GLU A 2 3.47 18.51 -3.95
N CYS A 3 2.85 19.18 -4.95
CA CYS A 3 1.44 18.97 -5.28
C CYS A 3 1.13 17.50 -5.64
N LEU A 4 2.03 16.84 -6.38
CA LEU A 4 1.84 15.44 -6.76
C LEU A 4 1.93 14.50 -5.55
N SER A 5 2.80 14.81 -4.57
CA SER A 5 2.94 13.97 -3.37
C SER A 5 1.71 14.04 -2.46
N VAL A 6 1.07 15.20 -2.37
CA VAL A 6 -0.20 15.36 -1.63
C VAL A 6 -1.32 14.59 -2.34
N GLY A 7 -1.52 14.81 -3.65
CA GLY A 7 -2.52 14.09 -4.44
C GLY A 7 -2.37 12.57 -4.34
N ARG A 8 -1.14 12.07 -4.52
CA ARG A 8 -0.83 10.65 -4.39
C ARG A 8 -1.17 10.06 -3.03
N GLY A 9 -0.99 10.83 -1.95
CA GLY A 9 -1.30 10.38 -0.58
C GLY A 9 -2.80 10.20 -0.33
N ILE A 10 -3.65 10.88 -1.09
CA ILE A 10 -5.11 10.88 -0.93
C ILE A 10 -5.78 9.98 -1.97
N THR A 11 -5.54 10.25 -3.27
CA THR A 11 -6.33 9.70 -4.37
C THR A 11 -6.24 8.18 -4.47
N LEU A 12 -5.06 7.64 -4.66
CA LEU A 12 -4.87 6.19 -4.85
C LEU A 12 -5.10 5.38 -3.58
N PRO A 13 -4.64 5.80 -2.37
CA PRO A 13 -4.99 5.11 -1.15
C PRO A 13 -6.51 5.05 -0.91
N SER A 14 -7.21 6.16 -1.07
CA SER A 14 -8.67 6.23 -0.87
C SER A 14 -9.43 5.39 -1.90
N ASN A 15 -9.04 5.48 -3.18
CA ASN A 15 -9.65 4.66 -4.23
C ASN A 15 -9.43 3.17 -4.01
N SER A 16 -8.19 2.77 -3.70
CA SER A 16 -7.85 1.36 -3.42
C SER A 16 -8.57 0.84 -2.18
N THR A 17 -8.67 1.66 -1.12
CA THR A 17 -9.37 1.33 0.12
C THR A 17 -10.88 1.18 -0.12
N GLY A 18 -11.49 2.13 -0.83
CA GLY A 18 -12.92 2.08 -1.17
C GLY A 18 -13.26 0.87 -2.03
N GLY A 19 -12.44 0.59 -3.03
CA GLY A 19 -12.57 -0.61 -3.87
C GLY A 19 -12.45 -1.90 -3.04
N LEU A 20 -11.47 -1.96 -2.13
CA LEU A 20 -11.29 -3.15 -1.28
C LEU A 20 -12.44 -3.34 -0.27
N LYS A 21 -12.98 -2.26 0.30
CA LYS A 21 -14.18 -2.35 1.15
C LYS A 21 -15.36 -2.97 0.39
N SER A 22 -15.58 -2.56 -0.86
CA SER A 22 -16.62 -3.13 -1.71
C SER A 22 -16.37 -4.61 -2.01
N VAL A 23 -15.13 -4.98 -2.30
CA VAL A 23 -14.72 -6.39 -2.49
C VAL A 23 -14.96 -7.20 -1.21
N ALA A 24 -14.53 -6.71 -0.05
CA ALA A 24 -14.70 -7.38 1.23
C ALA A 24 -16.18 -7.67 1.55
N MET A 25 -17.05 -6.67 1.34
CA MET A 25 -18.50 -6.83 1.53
C MET A 25 -19.09 -7.85 0.53
N GLY A 26 -18.75 -7.71 -0.74
CA GLY A 26 -19.31 -8.57 -1.79
C GLY A 26 -18.86 -10.03 -1.66
N ILE A 27 -17.58 -10.27 -1.42
CA ILE A 27 -17.07 -11.63 -1.30
C ILE A 27 -17.45 -12.28 0.03
N GLY A 28 -17.56 -11.50 1.10
CA GLY A 28 -18.08 -11.96 2.38
C GLY A 28 -19.54 -12.42 2.27
N ALA A 29 -20.39 -11.63 1.62
CA ALA A 29 -21.79 -11.99 1.36
C ALA A 29 -21.87 -13.25 0.46
N TYR A 30 -21.05 -13.30 -0.59
CA TYR A 30 -20.98 -14.49 -1.46
C TYR A 30 -20.58 -15.73 -0.67
N ALA A 31 -19.53 -15.67 0.13
CA ALA A 31 -19.06 -16.79 0.93
C ALA A 31 -20.10 -17.25 1.96
N HIS A 32 -20.91 -16.32 2.47
CA HIS A 32 -22.00 -16.63 3.40
C HIS A 32 -23.16 -17.40 2.71
N ILE A 33 -23.55 -16.97 1.51
CA ILE A 33 -24.70 -17.51 0.77
C ILE A 33 -24.33 -18.78 0.01
N ARG A 34 -23.14 -18.82 -0.61
CA ARG A 34 -22.71 -19.95 -1.43
C ARG A 34 -22.51 -21.20 -0.58
N ARG A 35 -23.12 -22.30 -1.01
CA ARG A 35 -23.00 -23.60 -0.33
C ARG A 35 -22.26 -24.61 -1.19
N GLN A 36 -21.39 -25.37 -0.55
CA GLN A 36 -20.75 -26.58 -1.04
C GLN A 36 -20.77 -27.62 0.08
N PHE A 37 -20.86 -28.89 -0.26
CA PHE A 37 -20.92 -29.97 0.74
C PHE A 37 -21.97 -29.72 1.85
N LYS A 38 -23.11 -29.13 1.50
CA LYS A 38 -24.23 -28.78 2.38
C LYS A 38 -23.97 -27.67 3.42
N ILE A 39 -22.79 -27.07 3.44
CA ILE A 39 -22.45 -25.94 4.32
C ILE A 39 -22.15 -24.67 3.52
N SER A 40 -22.23 -23.51 4.18
CA SER A 40 -21.73 -22.26 3.62
C SER A 40 -20.21 -22.36 3.41
N ILE A 41 -19.71 -21.92 2.26
CA ILE A 41 -18.26 -21.98 2.02
C ILE A 41 -17.48 -21.10 2.98
N GLY A 42 -18.07 -20.01 3.49
CA GLY A 42 -17.47 -19.15 4.51
C GLY A 42 -17.19 -19.81 5.88
N LYS A 43 -17.62 -21.07 6.04
CA LYS A 43 -17.29 -21.89 7.23
C LYS A 43 -16.16 -22.89 6.99
N MET A 44 -15.53 -22.83 5.85
CA MET A 44 -14.39 -23.67 5.49
C MET A 44 -13.11 -22.91 5.81
N GLU A 45 -12.19 -23.54 6.57
CA GLU A 45 -10.92 -22.90 7.00
C GLU A 45 -10.12 -22.31 5.83
N GLY A 46 -10.06 -23.01 4.69
CA GLY A 46 -9.41 -22.52 3.47
C GLY A 46 -10.05 -21.29 2.84
N ILE A 47 -11.28 -20.93 3.25
CA ILE A 47 -12.00 -19.72 2.83
C ILE A 47 -11.92 -18.64 3.92
N GLU A 48 -11.93 -19.02 5.18
CA GLU A 48 -11.84 -18.08 6.30
C GLU A 48 -10.53 -17.31 6.30
N GLU A 49 -9.41 -17.96 5.99
CA GLU A 49 -8.09 -17.32 5.95
C GLU A 49 -8.02 -16.17 4.92
N PRO A 50 -8.33 -16.35 3.62
CA PRO A 50 -8.33 -15.25 2.68
C PRO A 50 -9.41 -14.20 3.00
N LEU A 51 -10.57 -14.55 3.54
CA LEU A 51 -11.57 -13.59 4.01
C LEU A 51 -11.02 -12.71 5.14
N ALA A 52 -10.33 -13.31 6.11
CA ALA A 52 -9.70 -12.58 7.21
C ALA A 52 -8.60 -11.63 6.68
N ARG A 53 -7.79 -12.08 5.71
CA ARG A 53 -6.77 -11.25 5.07
C ARG A 53 -7.36 -10.07 4.31
N ILE A 54 -8.44 -10.28 3.55
CA ILE A 54 -9.16 -9.21 2.84
C ILE A 54 -9.72 -8.19 3.83
N ALA A 55 -10.40 -8.64 4.89
CA ALA A 55 -10.97 -7.76 5.91
C ALA A 55 -9.89 -6.99 6.68
N GLY A 56 -8.82 -7.66 7.09
CA GLY A 56 -7.68 -7.05 7.77
C GLY A 56 -6.98 -6.01 6.89
N ASN A 57 -6.78 -6.30 5.60
CA ASN A 57 -6.24 -5.33 4.65
C ASN A 57 -7.15 -4.11 4.49
N ALA A 58 -8.47 -4.29 4.38
CA ALA A 58 -9.42 -3.18 4.29
C ALA A 58 -9.34 -2.26 5.52
N TYR A 59 -9.25 -2.84 6.72
CA TYR A 59 -9.11 -2.08 7.97
C TYR A 59 -7.78 -1.29 8.02
N VAL A 60 -6.66 -1.96 7.77
CA VAL A 60 -5.34 -1.31 7.81
C VAL A 60 -5.19 -0.21 6.76
N MET A 61 -5.72 -0.45 5.56
CA MET A 61 -5.69 0.54 4.48
C MET A 61 -6.55 1.76 4.80
N ASP A 62 -7.71 1.55 5.42
CA ASP A 62 -8.58 2.65 5.86
C ASP A 62 -7.90 3.52 6.93
N ALA A 63 -7.28 2.89 7.91
CA ALA A 63 -6.52 3.57 8.94
C ALA A 63 -5.34 4.37 8.34
N ALA A 64 -4.58 3.77 7.40
CA ALA A 64 -3.46 4.44 6.75
C ALA A 64 -3.89 5.63 5.88
N ALA A 65 -4.97 5.48 5.11
CA ALA A 65 -5.54 6.56 4.29
C ALA A 65 -6.07 7.70 5.18
N SER A 66 -6.71 7.38 6.28
CA SER A 66 -7.20 8.36 7.26
C SER A 66 -6.05 9.12 7.92
N LEU A 67 -5.01 8.41 8.34
CA LEU A 67 -3.83 9.00 8.98
C LEU A 67 -3.14 10.03 8.08
N ILE A 68 -2.90 9.68 6.81
CA ILE A 68 -2.23 10.59 5.88
C ILE A 68 -3.11 11.79 5.54
N THR A 69 -4.41 11.58 5.35
CA THR A 69 -5.37 12.65 5.10
C THR A 69 -5.41 13.63 6.27
N TYR A 70 -5.44 13.12 7.49
CA TYR A 70 -5.40 13.94 8.70
C TYR A 70 -4.11 14.74 8.83
N GLY A 71 -2.95 14.13 8.56
CA GLY A 71 -1.67 14.83 8.53
C GLY A 71 -1.66 16.00 7.52
N ILE A 72 -2.20 15.78 6.33
CA ILE A 72 -2.31 16.83 5.31
C ILE A 72 -3.27 17.96 5.77
N MET A 73 -4.37 17.63 6.43
CA MET A 73 -5.29 18.63 7.00
C MET A 73 -4.61 19.50 8.09
N LEU A 74 -3.62 18.98 8.79
CA LEU A 74 -2.80 19.72 9.75
C LEU A 74 -1.69 20.56 9.09
N GLY A 75 -1.61 20.58 7.75
CA GLY A 75 -0.61 21.33 6.99
C GLY A 75 0.68 20.59 6.73
N GLU A 76 0.79 19.32 7.11
CA GLU A 76 1.96 18.51 6.85
C GLU A 76 2.12 18.17 5.36
N LYS A 77 3.37 17.99 4.91
CA LYS A 77 3.71 17.62 3.54
C LYS A 77 4.41 16.25 3.50
N PRO A 78 3.68 15.16 3.72
CA PRO A 78 4.26 13.83 3.96
C PRO A 78 4.73 13.15 2.65
N ALA A 79 5.79 13.65 2.04
CA ALA A 79 6.26 13.16 0.73
C ALA A 79 6.65 11.67 0.75
N VAL A 80 7.39 11.21 1.77
CA VAL A 80 7.79 9.80 1.92
C VAL A 80 6.62 8.95 2.38
N LEU A 81 5.86 9.42 3.40
CA LEU A 81 4.70 8.69 3.90
C LEU A 81 3.63 8.50 2.82
N SER A 82 3.40 9.50 1.95
CA SER A 82 2.47 9.38 0.81
C SER A 82 2.89 8.26 -0.14
N ALA A 83 4.20 8.08 -0.35
CA ALA A 83 4.74 7.01 -1.16
C ALA A 83 4.55 5.63 -0.49
N ILE A 84 4.79 5.52 0.80
CA ILE A 84 4.58 4.30 1.59
C ILE A 84 3.12 3.88 1.53
N VAL A 85 2.21 4.79 1.84
CA VAL A 85 0.78 4.49 1.88
C VAL A 85 0.26 4.14 0.48
N LYS A 86 0.64 4.89 -0.56
CA LYS A 86 0.29 4.55 -1.95
C LYS A 86 0.77 3.16 -2.33
N TYR A 87 2.03 2.84 -2.09
CA TYR A 87 2.60 1.54 -2.42
C TYR A 87 1.83 0.40 -1.73
N HIS A 88 1.66 0.49 -0.42
CA HIS A 88 1.01 -0.58 0.35
C HIS A 88 -0.48 -0.71 0.04
N CYS A 89 -1.23 0.39 -0.08
CA CYS A 89 -2.66 0.34 -0.38
C CYS A 89 -2.92 -0.28 -1.75
N THR A 90 -2.21 0.16 -2.79
CA THR A 90 -2.42 -0.37 -4.14
C THR A 90 -2.02 -1.83 -4.27
N HIS A 91 -0.92 -2.23 -3.63
CA HIS A 91 -0.42 -3.61 -3.68
C HIS A 91 -1.32 -4.57 -2.90
N ARG A 92 -1.74 -4.16 -1.69
CA ARG A 92 -2.68 -4.95 -0.86
C ARG A 92 -4.05 -5.07 -1.50
N ALA A 93 -4.55 -4.01 -2.15
CA ALA A 93 -5.81 -4.08 -2.88
C ALA A 93 -5.74 -5.08 -4.03
N GLN A 94 -4.67 -5.07 -4.82
CA GLN A 94 -4.47 -6.03 -5.90
C GLN A 94 -4.43 -7.47 -5.38
N GLN A 95 -3.66 -7.75 -4.34
CA GLN A 95 -3.58 -9.08 -3.75
C GLN A 95 -4.94 -9.54 -3.20
N SER A 96 -5.67 -8.65 -2.54
CA SER A 96 -6.99 -8.97 -2.00
C SER A 96 -8.04 -9.24 -3.08
N ILE A 97 -7.93 -8.61 -4.26
CA ILE A 97 -8.78 -8.95 -5.40
C ILE A 97 -8.47 -10.37 -5.90
N ILE A 98 -7.21 -10.78 -5.93
CA ILE A 98 -6.81 -12.15 -6.29
C ILE A 98 -7.40 -13.15 -5.28
N ASP A 99 -7.22 -12.89 -3.99
CA ASP A 99 -7.82 -13.71 -2.92
C ASP A 99 -9.35 -13.83 -3.08
N ALA A 100 -10.01 -12.74 -3.41
CA ALA A 100 -11.46 -12.73 -3.64
C ALA A 100 -11.87 -13.52 -4.89
N MET A 101 -11.06 -13.48 -5.95
CA MET A 101 -11.29 -14.30 -7.15
C MET A 101 -11.14 -15.79 -6.85
N ASP A 102 -10.17 -16.17 -6.02
CA ASP A 102 -10.00 -17.55 -5.58
C ASP A 102 -11.22 -18.05 -4.79
N ILE A 103 -11.74 -17.23 -3.86
CA ILE A 103 -12.98 -17.55 -3.11
C ILE A 103 -14.17 -17.68 -4.06
N ALA A 104 -14.30 -16.80 -5.06
CA ALA A 104 -15.41 -16.82 -6.01
C ALA A 104 -15.31 -17.99 -7.00
N GLY A 105 -14.10 -18.53 -7.21
CA GLY A 105 -13.82 -19.59 -8.18
C GLY A 105 -14.14 -19.15 -9.61
N GLY A 106 -14.71 -20.04 -10.42
CA GLY A 106 -15.05 -19.75 -11.80
C GLY A 106 -15.92 -18.51 -12.02
N LYS A 107 -16.76 -18.15 -11.06
CA LYS A 107 -17.52 -16.89 -11.10
C LYS A 107 -16.65 -15.64 -11.06
N GLY A 108 -15.48 -15.70 -10.44
CA GLY A 108 -14.53 -14.58 -10.39
C GLY A 108 -14.00 -14.18 -11.77
N ILE A 109 -13.96 -15.11 -12.72
CA ILE A 109 -13.42 -14.92 -14.07
C ILE A 109 -14.49 -14.51 -15.09
N MET A 110 -15.75 -14.98 -14.90
CA MET A 110 -16.84 -14.76 -15.85
C MET A 110 -17.24 -13.28 -15.90
N LEU A 111 -17.07 -12.64 -17.04
CA LEU A 111 -17.56 -11.28 -17.29
C LEU A 111 -19.08 -11.30 -17.49
N GLY A 112 -19.75 -10.33 -16.87
CA GLY A 112 -21.20 -10.19 -16.97
C GLY A 112 -21.76 -9.31 -15.86
N GLU A 113 -23.06 -9.16 -15.80
CA GLU A 113 -23.74 -8.28 -14.83
C GLU A 113 -23.50 -8.70 -13.37
N GLY A 114 -23.33 -10.00 -13.13
CA GLY A 114 -23.09 -10.55 -11.80
C GLY A 114 -21.63 -10.57 -11.36
N ASN A 115 -20.68 -10.13 -12.19
CA ASN A 115 -19.26 -10.12 -11.84
C ASN A 115 -18.82 -8.75 -11.33
N PHE A 116 -18.36 -8.69 -10.08
CA PHE A 116 -17.80 -7.49 -9.46
C PHE A 116 -16.27 -7.55 -9.28
N LEU A 117 -15.61 -8.65 -9.67
CA LEU A 117 -14.18 -8.89 -9.42
C LEU A 117 -13.31 -8.76 -10.66
N ALA A 118 -13.68 -9.40 -11.78
CA ALA A 118 -12.82 -9.51 -12.96
C ALA A 118 -12.40 -8.15 -13.54
N ARG A 119 -13.33 -7.19 -13.61
CA ARG A 119 -13.02 -5.82 -14.08
C ARG A 119 -12.12 -5.08 -13.10
N GLY A 120 -12.33 -5.27 -11.79
CA GLY A 120 -11.45 -4.74 -10.76
C GLY A 120 -10.04 -5.32 -10.87
N TYR A 121 -9.92 -6.62 -11.10
CA TYR A 121 -8.64 -7.29 -11.33
C TYR A 121 -7.91 -6.74 -12.56
N GLN A 122 -8.63 -6.59 -13.69
CA GLN A 122 -8.05 -6.01 -14.91
C GLN A 122 -7.61 -4.56 -14.73
N GLY A 123 -8.30 -3.78 -13.92
CA GLY A 123 -8.01 -2.38 -13.65
C GLY A 123 -6.96 -2.16 -12.54
N ALA A 124 -6.77 -3.11 -11.64
CA ALA A 124 -5.88 -2.95 -10.48
C ALA A 124 -4.43 -2.52 -10.83
N PRO A 125 -3.80 -3.02 -11.92
CA PRO A 125 -2.46 -2.59 -12.31
C PRO A 125 -2.33 -1.10 -12.62
N ILE A 126 -3.40 -0.40 -12.96
CA ILE A 126 -3.38 1.05 -13.19
C ILE A 126 -2.90 1.77 -11.94
N ALA A 127 -3.44 1.43 -10.76
CA ALA A 127 -3.06 2.05 -9.51
C ALA A 127 -1.58 1.78 -9.12
N ILE A 128 -1.01 0.68 -9.60
CA ILE A 128 0.39 0.33 -9.38
C ILE A 128 1.33 1.17 -10.26
N THR A 129 0.89 1.55 -11.46
CA THR A 129 1.72 2.23 -12.46
C THR A 129 1.64 3.75 -12.42
N VAL A 130 0.48 4.32 -12.08
CA VAL A 130 0.28 5.78 -12.08
C VAL A 130 0.76 6.45 -10.79
N GLU A 131 0.92 7.77 -10.83
CA GLU A 131 1.38 8.62 -9.71
C GLU A 131 2.68 8.14 -9.06
N GLY A 132 3.59 7.68 -9.87
CA GLY A 132 4.85 7.05 -9.46
C GLY A 132 4.69 5.53 -9.37
N ALA A 133 5.23 4.83 -10.37
CA ALA A 133 5.18 3.38 -10.42
C ALA A 133 5.71 2.76 -9.10
N ASN A 134 5.05 1.73 -8.60
CA ASN A 134 5.39 1.13 -7.31
C ASN A 134 6.84 0.65 -7.25
N ILE A 135 7.40 0.17 -8.36
CA ILE A 135 8.81 -0.24 -8.42
C ILE A 135 9.75 0.93 -8.16
N LEU A 136 9.46 2.11 -8.72
CA LEU A 136 10.20 3.35 -8.48
C LEU A 136 9.96 3.86 -7.06
N THR A 137 8.70 3.90 -6.64
CA THR A 137 8.29 4.40 -5.33
C THR A 137 8.97 3.62 -4.20
N ARG A 138 9.00 2.30 -4.28
CA ARG A 138 9.65 1.43 -3.30
C ARG A 138 11.15 1.70 -3.19
N SER A 139 11.83 1.79 -4.33
CA SER A 139 13.30 1.84 -4.34
C SER A 139 13.84 3.26 -4.16
N MET A 140 13.33 4.23 -4.90
CA MET A 140 13.89 5.60 -4.88
C MET A 140 13.21 6.52 -3.87
N MET A 141 11.90 6.41 -3.68
CA MET A 141 11.20 7.33 -2.77
C MET A 141 11.18 6.83 -1.34
N ILE A 142 10.80 5.58 -1.09
CA ILE A 142 10.72 5.04 0.27
C ILE A 142 12.12 4.79 0.80
N PHE A 143 12.93 3.99 0.10
CA PHE A 143 14.26 3.66 0.56
C PHE A 143 15.21 4.85 0.42
N GLY A 144 15.43 5.38 -0.78
CA GLY A 144 16.40 6.45 -1.01
C GLY A 144 16.07 7.73 -0.24
N GLN A 145 14.86 8.27 -0.39
CA GLN A 145 14.46 9.49 0.31
C GLN A 145 14.23 9.26 1.80
N GLY A 146 13.70 8.11 2.18
CA GLY A 146 13.50 7.74 3.58
C GLY A 146 14.83 7.59 4.32
N ALA A 147 15.79 6.89 3.75
CA ALA A 147 17.13 6.75 4.33
C ALA A 147 17.82 8.10 4.52
N ILE A 148 17.80 8.95 3.48
CA ILE A 148 18.43 10.29 3.55
C ILE A 148 17.77 11.17 4.61
N ARG A 149 16.44 11.17 4.72
CA ARG A 149 15.70 12.11 5.58
C ARG A 149 15.51 11.63 7.01
N CYS A 150 15.50 10.34 7.24
CA CYS A 150 15.19 9.75 8.55
C CYS A 150 16.45 9.25 9.27
N HIS A 151 17.55 9.03 8.56
CA HIS A 151 18.80 8.62 9.17
C HIS A 151 19.50 9.81 9.84
N PRO A 152 20.01 9.67 11.08
CA PRO A 152 20.55 10.80 11.84
C PRO A 152 21.80 11.44 11.24
N TYR A 153 22.57 10.72 10.42
CA TYR A 153 23.88 11.18 9.93
C TYR A 153 23.95 11.33 8.41
N VAL A 154 23.18 10.57 7.62
CA VAL A 154 23.35 10.48 6.15
C VAL A 154 23.23 11.83 5.45
N LEU A 155 22.31 12.70 5.86
CA LEU A 155 22.12 14.00 5.23
C LEU A 155 23.34 14.92 5.48
N GLU A 156 23.86 14.92 6.69
CA GLU A 156 25.03 15.71 7.07
C GLU A 156 26.31 15.15 6.42
N GLU A 157 26.47 13.83 6.32
CA GLU A 157 27.58 13.19 5.59
C GLU A 157 27.56 13.59 4.11
N MET A 158 26.39 13.58 3.48
CA MET A 158 26.25 14.03 2.08
C MET A 158 26.60 15.51 1.91
N ALA A 159 26.20 16.36 2.84
CA ALA A 159 26.53 17.79 2.82
C ALA A 159 28.04 18.01 3.01
N ALA A 160 28.67 17.33 3.94
CA ALA A 160 30.13 17.38 4.16
C ALA A 160 30.89 16.92 2.91
N ALA A 161 30.47 15.82 2.29
CA ALA A 161 31.06 15.33 1.05
C ALA A 161 30.91 16.32 -0.12
N GLN A 162 29.74 16.94 -0.27
CA GLN A 162 29.49 17.96 -1.32
C GLN A 162 30.36 19.20 -1.14
N ASN A 163 30.63 19.58 0.11
CA ASN A 163 31.45 20.74 0.45
C ASN A 163 32.96 20.42 0.51
N ASN A 164 33.35 19.16 0.24
CA ASN A 164 34.73 18.66 0.42
C ASN A 164 35.29 18.88 1.84
N ASP A 165 34.41 18.87 2.84
CA ASP A 165 34.81 19.00 4.27
C ASP A 165 35.11 17.60 4.82
N VAL A 166 36.38 17.20 4.67
CA VAL A 166 36.87 15.89 5.06
C VAL A 166 36.76 15.68 6.58
N ASP A 167 37.11 16.71 7.37
CA ASP A 167 37.08 16.64 8.83
C ASP A 167 35.66 16.44 9.38
N ALA A 168 34.70 17.13 8.81
CA ALA A 168 33.28 16.96 9.16
C ALA A 168 32.78 15.58 8.74
N PHE A 169 33.13 15.14 7.52
CA PHE A 169 32.73 13.83 6.99
C PHE A 169 33.26 12.68 7.88
N ASP A 170 34.56 12.70 8.23
CA ASP A 170 35.17 11.68 9.07
C ASP A 170 34.51 11.60 10.46
N LYS A 171 34.24 12.73 11.08
CA LYS A 171 33.54 12.78 12.38
C LYS A 171 32.13 12.17 12.30
N LEU A 172 31.40 12.47 11.24
CA LEU A 172 30.05 11.94 11.03
C LEU A 172 30.08 10.45 10.73
N LEU A 173 31.01 10.02 9.88
CA LEU A 173 31.19 8.61 9.51
C LEU A 173 31.49 7.74 10.76
N PHE A 174 32.39 8.18 11.65
CA PHE A 174 32.66 7.43 12.87
C PHE A 174 31.48 7.39 13.85
N LYS A 175 30.68 8.47 13.92
CA LYS A 175 29.42 8.46 14.68
C LYS A 175 28.39 7.50 14.06
N HIS A 176 28.29 7.49 12.73
CA HIS A 176 27.41 6.58 12.00
C HIS A 176 27.79 5.13 12.25
N ILE A 177 29.06 4.77 12.14
CA ILE A 177 29.56 3.43 12.45
C ILE A 177 29.22 3.03 13.89
N GLY A 178 29.43 3.92 14.85
CA GLY A 178 29.08 3.67 16.26
C GLY A 178 27.58 3.59 16.55
N HIS A 179 26.73 4.07 15.64
CA HIS A 179 25.27 3.99 15.76
C HIS A 179 24.71 2.65 15.25
N VAL A 180 25.40 2.01 14.29
CA VAL A 180 24.98 0.74 13.67
C VAL A 180 25.57 -0.47 14.40
N GLY A 181 26.65 -0.32 15.14
CA GLY A 181 27.30 -1.36 15.95
C GLY A 181 26.75 -1.42 17.35
#